data_3468ce408bc29b4bec064c05ac0770f0
#
_entry.id   3468ce408bc29b4bec064c05ac0770f0
#
_cell.length_a   1.000
_cell.length_b   1.000
_cell.length_c   1.000
_cell.angle_alpha   90.00
_cell.angle_beta   90.00
_cell.angle_gamma   90.00
#
_symmetry.space_group_name_H-M   'P 1'
#
loop_
_entity.id
_entity.type
_entity.pdbx_description
1 polymer ?
#
loop_
_entity_poly.entity_id
_entity_poly.type
_entity_poly.pdbx_seq_one_letter_code
_entity_poly.pdbx_strand_id
1 'polypeptide(L)'
;MNIFEKCESNVRSYCRSFPTIFHRAKGSIVYAESGQEYIDFFVGAGALNYGHNHEYIKQKVMSYLDADGIAHGLDMYTFAKEKFLSKFY
;
A
#
# COMPACT_ATOMS: atom_id res chain seq x y z
N MET A 1 -6.64 -21.05 -17.25
CA MET A 1 -5.55 -20.50 -16.42
C MET A 1 -5.47 -19.00 -16.65
N ASN A 2 -5.62 -18.21 -15.58
CA ASN A 2 -5.53 -16.75 -15.68
C ASN A 2 -4.07 -16.30 -15.72
N ILE A 3 -3.85 -15.00 -15.94
CA ILE A 3 -2.49 -14.45 -16.07
C ILE A 3 -1.66 -14.64 -14.78
N PHE A 4 -2.31 -14.62 -13.62
CA PHE A 4 -1.62 -14.76 -12.34
C PHE A 4 -1.07 -16.16 -12.16
N GLU A 5 -1.85 -17.19 -12.48
CA GLU A 5 -1.40 -18.58 -12.43
C GLU A 5 -0.28 -18.84 -13.43
N LYS A 6 -0.31 -18.12 -14.56
CA LYS A 6 0.64 -18.30 -15.66
C LYS A 6 1.99 -17.65 -15.37
N CYS A 7 1.99 -16.47 -14.74
CA CYS A 7 3.17 -15.60 -14.67
C CYS A 7 3.66 -15.30 -13.26
N GLU A 8 2.83 -15.54 -12.21
CA GLU A 8 3.25 -15.29 -10.84
C GLU A 8 4.25 -16.33 -10.34
N SER A 9 5.11 -15.88 -9.45
CA SER A 9 6.10 -16.78 -8.83
C SER A 9 5.41 -17.80 -7.92
N ASN A 10 5.88 -19.04 -7.97
CA ASN A 10 5.37 -20.11 -7.12
C ASN A 10 5.70 -19.93 -5.64
N VAL A 11 6.64 -19.06 -5.30
CA VAL A 11 6.96 -18.77 -3.89
C VAL A 11 5.94 -17.84 -3.22
N ARG A 12 5.11 -17.16 -4.00
CA ARG A 12 4.07 -16.31 -3.45
C ARG A 12 2.92 -17.17 -2.92
N SER A 13 2.55 -16.93 -1.66
CA SER A 13 1.52 -17.73 -0.99
C SER A 13 0.18 -17.01 -0.82
N TYR A 14 0.20 -15.70 -0.54
CA TYR A 14 -1.03 -14.97 -0.25
C TYR A 14 -1.99 -14.94 -1.44
N CYS A 15 -1.48 -14.79 -2.65
CA CYS A 15 -2.31 -14.77 -3.85
C CYS A 15 -3.05 -16.09 -4.06
N ARG A 16 -2.48 -17.21 -3.61
CA ARG A 16 -3.13 -18.52 -3.71
C ARG A 16 -4.25 -18.69 -2.68
N SER A 17 -4.08 -18.08 -1.50
CA SER A 17 -5.11 -18.10 -0.45
C SER A 17 -6.25 -17.14 -0.76
N PHE A 18 -5.97 -16.07 -1.50
CA PHE A 18 -6.95 -15.03 -1.83
C PHE A 18 -6.90 -14.75 -3.34
N PRO A 19 -7.40 -15.68 -4.18
CA PRO A 19 -7.26 -15.57 -5.63
C PRO A 19 -8.18 -14.54 -6.28
N THR A 20 -8.88 -13.76 -5.49
CA THR A 20 -9.75 -12.68 -5.95
C THR A 20 -8.91 -11.52 -6.48
N ILE A 21 -9.36 -10.90 -7.58
CA ILE A 21 -8.73 -9.70 -8.11
C ILE A 21 -9.32 -8.49 -7.42
N PHE A 22 -8.49 -7.75 -6.69
CA PHE A 22 -8.89 -6.52 -5.99
C PHE A 22 -8.48 -5.32 -6.82
N HIS A 23 -9.28 -4.24 -6.80
CA HIS A 23 -8.94 -3.07 -7.60
C HIS A 23 -9.00 -1.74 -6.86
N ARG A 24 -9.61 -1.68 -5.68
CA ARG A 24 -9.59 -0.45 -4.87
C ARG A 24 -9.80 -0.78 -3.41
N ALA A 25 -9.41 0.14 -2.55
CA ALA A 25 -9.56 -0.02 -1.11
C ALA A 25 -9.71 1.35 -0.43
N LYS A 26 -10.51 1.39 0.63
CA LYS A 26 -10.69 2.60 1.44
C LYS A 26 -10.98 2.18 2.88
N GLY A 27 -10.22 2.72 3.83
CA GLY A 27 -10.37 2.37 5.24
C GLY A 27 -10.15 0.88 5.44
N SER A 28 -11.13 0.20 6.00
CA SER A 28 -11.07 -1.24 6.27
C SER A 28 -11.67 -2.10 5.16
N ILE A 29 -12.09 -1.51 4.06
CA ILE A 29 -12.81 -2.21 3.00
C ILE A 29 -11.93 -2.32 1.76
N VAL A 30 -11.85 -3.54 1.21
CA VAL A 30 -11.20 -3.84 -0.06
C VAL A 30 -12.28 -4.27 -1.04
N TYR A 31 -12.22 -3.75 -2.25
CA TYR A 31 -13.23 -4.00 -3.27
C TYR A 31 -12.66 -4.90 -4.36
N ALA A 32 -13.32 -6.01 -4.60
CA ALA A 32 -12.97 -6.90 -5.70
C ALA A 32 -13.39 -6.29 -7.04
N GLU A 33 -12.83 -6.81 -8.11
CA GLU A 33 -13.17 -6.42 -9.47
C GLU A 33 -14.67 -6.54 -9.75
N SER A 34 -15.33 -7.53 -9.13
CA SER A 34 -16.77 -7.76 -9.25
C SER A 34 -17.64 -6.76 -8.50
N GLY A 35 -17.04 -5.93 -7.65
CA GLY A 35 -17.76 -5.02 -6.76
C GLY A 35 -18.00 -5.58 -5.36
N GLN A 36 -17.68 -6.85 -5.13
CA GLN A 36 -17.82 -7.47 -3.81
C GLN A 36 -16.92 -6.78 -2.81
N GLU A 37 -17.47 -6.44 -1.63
CA GLU A 37 -16.74 -5.81 -0.55
C GLU A 37 -16.21 -6.85 0.43
N TYR A 38 -14.98 -6.65 0.91
CA TYR A 38 -14.37 -7.49 1.94
C TYR A 38 -13.79 -6.61 3.03
N ILE A 39 -13.89 -7.06 4.28
CA ILE A 39 -13.23 -6.40 5.40
C ILE A 39 -11.79 -6.89 5.44
N ASP A 40 -10.84 -5.96 5.40
CA ASP A 40 -9.41 -6.28 5.37
C ASP A 40 -8.85 -6.34 6.79
N PHE A 41 -8.57 -7.55 7.27
CA PHE A 41 -7.86 -7.78 8.53
C PHE A 41 -6.36 -7.95 8.33
N PHE A 42 -5.90 -8.03 7.10
CA PHE A 42 -4.48 -8.19 6.77
C PHE A 42 -3.70 -6.91 6.99
N VAL A 43 -4.28 -5.80 6.56
CA VAL A 43 -3.75 -4.43 6.65
C VAL A 43 -2.29 -4.32 6.19
N GLY A 44 -1.99 -4.99 5.06
CA GLY A 44 -0.64 -4.99 4.49
C GLY A 44 0.40 -5.57 5.44
N ALA A 45 0.04 -6.55 6.25
CA ALA A 45 0.89 -7.15 7.28
C ALA A 45 1.43 -6.09 8.26
N GLY A 46 0.58 -5.13 8.61
CA GLY A 46 0.92 -4.07 9.56
C GLY A 46 1.31 -2.73 8.91
N ALA A 47 1.44 -2.70 7.58
CA ALA A 47 1.80 -1.47 6.88
C ALA A 47 0.66 -0.47 6.78
N LEU A 48 -0.58 -0.91 6.96
CA LEU A 48 -1.78 -0.11 6.76
C LEU A 48 -2.59 0.03 8.05
N ASN A 49 -1.94 0.26 9.17
CA ASN A 49 -2.60 0.32 10.47
C ASN A 49 -3.65 1.43 10.58
N TYR A 50 -3.56 2.47 9.76
CA TYR A 50 -4.55 3.54 9.70
C TYR A 50 -5.59 3.33 8.60
N GLY A 51 -5.58 2.14 7.96
CA GLY A 51 -6.47 1.79 6.87
C GLY A 51 -5.91 2.17 5.51
N HIS A 52 -6.60 1.69 4.47
CA HIS A 52 -6.26 2.00 3.09
C HIS A 52 -6.61 3.45 2.76
N ASN A 53 -5.73 4.16 2.08
CA ASN A 53 -6.01 5.51 1.55
C ASN A 53 -6.60 6.45 2.60
N HIS A 54 -6.02 6.45 3.80
CA HIS A 54 -6.44 7.39 4.84
C HIS A 54 -6.34 8.81 4.31
N GLU A 55 -7.43 9.56 4.41
CA GLU A 55 -7.56 10.84 3.70
C GLU A 55 -6.42 11.82 4.01
N TYR A 56 -6.11 12.00 5.27
CA TYR A 56 -5.03 12.92 5.68
C TYR A 56 -3.67 12.47 5.15
N ILE A 57 -3.36 11.18 5.34
CA ILE A 57 -2.07 10.61 4.90
C ILE A 57 -1.96 10.68 3.38
N LYS A 58 -3.05 10.33 2.69
CA LYS A 58 -3.11 10.38 1.22
C LYS A 58 -2.81 11.78 0.71
N GLN A 59 -3.44 12.81 1.28
CA GLN A 59 -3.22 14.19 0.87
C GLN A 59 -1.78 14.63 1.10
N LYS A 60 -1.17 14.24 2.21
CA LYS A 60 0.21 14.57 2.52
C LYS A 60 1.18 13.90 1.53
N VAL A 61 0.94 12.63 1.20
CA VAL A 61 1.75 11.91 0.22
C VAL A 61 1.62 12.55 -1.15
N MET A 62 0.39 12.88 -1.56
CA MET A 62 0.15 13.51 -2.85
C MET A 62 0.86 14.87 -2.96
N SER A 63 0.80 15.69 -1.91
CA SER A 63 1.49 16.99 -1.87
C SER A 63 3.01 16.82 -1.98
N TYR A 64 3.54 15.82 -1.30
CA TYR A 64 4.98 15.53 -1.34
C TYR A 64 5.42 15.13 -2.74
N LEU A 65 4.67 14.25 -3.38
CA LEU A 65 4.97 13.80 -4.75
C LEU A 65 4.78 14.93 -5.76
N ASP A 66 3.76 15.75 -5.57
CA ASP A 66 3.49 16.88 -6.45
C ASP A 66 4.62 17.93 -6.40
N ALA A 67 5.28 18.03 -5.27
CA ALA A 67 6.45 18.92 -5.10
C ALA A 67 7.78 18.24 -5.49
N ASP A 68 7.71 17.15 -6.23
CA ASP A 68 8.88 16.38 -6.69
C ASP A 68 9.73 15.83 -5.55
N GLY A 69 9.08 15.47 -4.43
CA GLY A 69 9.77 14.86 -3.31
C GLY A 69 10.45 13.54 -3.68
N ILE A 70 11.55 13.24 -3.02
CA ILE A 70 12.29 12.01 -3.29
C ILE A 70 11.50 10.82 -2.76
N ALA A 71 11.04 9.95 -3.66
CA ALA A 71 10.23 8.79 -3.30
C ALA A 71 11.07 7.58 -2.87
N HIS A 72 12.32 7.50 -3.33
CA HIS A 72 13.21 6.39 -2.99
C HIS A 72 14.63 6.91 -2.81
N GLY A 73 15.05 6.96 -1.56
CA GLY A 73 16.36 7.53 -1.19
C GLY A 73 17.51 6.54 -1.13
N LEU A 74 17.23 5.24 -1.07
CA LEU A 74 18.23 4.17 -0.96
C LEU A 74 19.30 4.50 0.09
N ASP A 75 18.90 4.71 1.34
CA ASP A 75 19.75 5.04 2.48
C ASP A 75 20.43 6.42 2.43
N MET A 76 20.28 7.17 1.35
CA MET A 76 20.85 8.51 1.29
C MET A 76 20.16 9.46 2.26
N TYR A 77 20.85 10.52 2.62
CA TYR A 77 20.29 11.58 3.45
C TYR A 77 19.33 12.41 2.61
N THR A 78 18.08 12.50 3.06
CA THR A 78 17.07 13.33 2.41
C THR A 78 16.46 14.29 3.42
N PHE A 79 15.91 15.39 2.93
CA PHE A 79 15.25 16.37 3.79
C PHE A 79 14.08 15.75 4.57
N ALA A 80 13.29 14.90 3.89
CA ALA A 80 12.16 14.21 4.53
C ALA A 80 12.62 13.29 5.64
N LYS A 81 13.72 12.56 5.41
CA LYS A 81 14.31 11.65 6.40
C LYS A 81 14.82 12.44 7.63
N GLU A 82 15.47 13.57 7.39
CA GLU A 82 15.95 14.44 8.45
C GLU A 82 14.79 14.92 9.32
N LYS A 83 13.71 15.38 8.72
CA LYS A 83 12.51 15.81 9.45
C LYS A 83 11.93 14.68 10.28
N PHE A 84 11.82 13.49 9.69
CA PHE A 84 11.28 12.32 10.39
C PHE A 84 12.12 11.97 11.62
N LEU A 85 13.44 11.85 11.44
CA LEU A 85 14.33 11.47 12.52
C LEU A 85 14.34 12.51 13.64
N SER A 86 14.30 13.80 13.29
CA SER A 86 14.27 14.89 14.27
C SER A 86 13.02 14.84 15.13
N LYS A 87 11.90 14.40 14.60
CA LYS A 87 10.67 14.27 15.36
C LYS A 87 10.61 12.97 16.15
N PHE A 88 11.21 11.91 15.66
CA PHE A 88 11.18 10.60 16.29
C PHE A 88 12.12 10.53 17.48
N TYR A 89 13.30 11.14 17.39
CA TYR A 89 14.30 11.18 18.42
C TYR A 89 14.34 12.54 19.10
#